data_d92d36db0c6420f28c0aa60cc52e8105
#
_entry.id   d92d36db0c6420f28c0aa60cc52e8105
#
_cell.length_a   1.000
_cell.length_b   1.000
_cell.length_c   1.000
_cell.angle_alpha   90.00
_cell.angle_beta   90.00
_cell.angle_gamma   90.00
#
_symmetry.space_group_name_H-M   'P 1'
#
loop_
_entity.id
_entity.type
_entity.pdbx_description
1 polymer ?
#
loop_
_entity_poly.entity_id
_entity_poly.type
_entity_poly.pdbx_seq_one_letter_code
_entity_poly.pdbx_strand_id
1 'polypeptide(L)'
;MTNQEFSNEFDVLYNNIMSNQAPGLDEYEKSVFLTKAQDEIVKNYFNPKGNKYQEGFDGNEKRQIDFSMIMRSTKISSGFTDGVFDSRGKVVIIDSDVMMILNEYATVTRAKSEGDTNSTSETVRLTIVPINYTEYSRLMSKPYKRPLKWQAWRLLTNDGTTKKAEIIVGPNDTLTTYHIRYIKRPQAIILSNLEGVTLDNKTTAQKCELDPILHQEILQRAVELAKAAYIGDLNSNIELGKRSE
;
A
#
# COMPACT_ATOMS: atom_id res chain seq x y z
N MET A 1 12.84 -8.21 16.38
CA MET A 1 12.34 -9.19 17.37
C MET A 1 11.97 -10.48 16.65
N THR A 2 12.23 -11.62 17.28
CA THR A 2 11.74 -12.93 16.85
C THR A 2 10.29 -13.13 17.30
N ASN A 3 9.59 -14.12 16.74
CA ASN A 3 8.22 -14.44 17.16
C ASN A 3 8.14 -14.80 18.66
N GLN A 4 9.16 -15.52 19.18
CA GLN A 4 9.24 -15.87 20.59
C GLN A 4 9.41 -14.64 21.49
N GLU A 5 10.25 -13.69 21.09
CA GLU A 5 10.41 -12.42 21.81
C GLU A 5 9.11 -11.61 21.80
N PHE A 6 8.41 -11.53 20.65
CA PHE A 6 7.10 -10.87 20.60
C PHE A 6 6.09 -11.49 21.57
N SER A 7 5.99 -12.84 21.59
CA SER A 7 5.07 -13.51 22.51
C SER A 7 5.42 -13.25 23.97
N ASN A 8 6.70 -13.42 24.35
CA ASN A 8 7.14 -13.24 25.72
C ASN A 8 6.98 -11.79 26.21
N GLU A 9 7.39 -10.81 25.40
CA GLU A 9 7.27 -9.41 25.78
C GLU A 9 5.80 -8.94 25.79
N PHE A 10 4.95 -9.49 24.90
CA PHE A 10 3.52 -9.27 24.92
C PHE A 10 2.91 -9.70 26.27
N ASP A 11 3.24 -10.90 26.73
CA ASP A 11 2.75 -11.42 28.00
C ASP A 11 3.23 -10.56 29.19
N VAL A 12 4.49 -10.15 29.18
CA VAL A 12 5.05 -9.28 30.23
C VAL A 12 4.29 -7.93 30.28
N LEU A 13 4.09 -7.29 29.15
CA LEU A 13 3.40 -5.99 29.08
C LEU A 13 1.90 -6.10 29.36
N TYR A 14 1.28 -7.19 28.92
CA TYR A 14 -0.15 -7.43 29.15
C TYR A 14 -0.40 -7.71 30.63
N ASN A 15 0.35 -8.61 31.26
CA ASN A 15 0.20 -8.99 32.67
C ASN A 15 0.57 -7.86 33.64
N ASN A 16 1.55 -7.00 33.33
CA ASN A 16 1.91 -5.87 34.18
C ASN A 16 0.80 -4.82 34.34
N ILE A 17 -0.13 -4.75 33.41
CA ILE A 17 -1.17 -3.71 33.39
C ILE A 17 -2.52 -4.27 33.80
N MET A 18 -2.74 -5.54 33.52
CA MET A 18 -3.96 -6.23 33.94
C MET A 18 -3.62 -6.99 35.24
N SER A 19 -4.34 -6.66 36.31
CA SER A 19 -4.23 -7.42 37.55
C SER A 19 -4.41 -8.93 37.26
N ASN A 20 -3.87 -9.82 38.09
CA ASN A 20 -3.86 -11.29 37.97
C ASN A 20 -5.22 -11.97 37.62
N GLN A 21 -6.25 -11.22 37.30
CA GLN A 21 -7.59 -11.68 36.95
C GLN A 21 -7.86 -11.71 35.43
N ALA A 22 -6.96 -11.15 34.60
CA ALA A 22 -7.14 -11.25 33.16
C ALA A 22 -6.77 -12.67 32.66
N PRO A 23 -7.62 -13.31 31.85
CA PRO A 23 -7.26 -14.58 31.22
C PRO A 23 -6.05 -14.36 30.32
N GLY A 24 -5.12 -15.32 30.32
CA GLY A 24 -4.01 -15.33 29.37
C GLY A 24 -4.53 -15.40 27.94
N LEU A 25 -3.86 -14.70 27.02
CA LEU A 25 -4.17 -14.74 25.59
C LEU A 25 -3.41 -15.88 24.93
N ASP A 26 -4.05 -16.57 24.01
CA ASP A 26 -3.38 -17.60 23.22
C ASP A 26 -2.54 -16.99 22.08
N GLU A 27 -1.71 -17.80 21.43
CA GLU A 27 -0.81 -17.35 20.37
C GLU A 27 -1.58 -16.84 19.12
N TYR A 28 -2.79 -17.32 18.89
CA TYR A 28 -3.66 -16.83 17.81
C TYR A 28 -4.19 -15.42 18.13
N GLU A 29 -4.70 -15.22 19.32
CA GLU A 29 -5.21 -13.93 19.79
C GLU A 29 -4.12 -12.84 19.78
N LYS A 30 -2.92 -13.18 20.30
CA LYS A 30 -1.75 -12.30 20.23
C LYS A 30 -1.40 -11.95 18.78
N SER A 31 -1.40 -12.95 17.89
CA SER A 31 -1.11 -12.74 16.46
C SER A 31 -2.13 -11.82 15.79
N VAL A 32 -3.42 -11.93 16.16
CA VAL A 32 -4.48 -11.02 15.67
C VAL A 32 -4.23 -9.57 16.12
N PHE A 33 -3.89 -9.35 17.39
CA PHE A 33 -3.61 -8.00 17.88
C PHE A 33 -2.34 -7.40 17.30
N LEU A 34 -1.28 -8.20 17.16
CA LEU A 34 -0.02 -7.77 16.53
C LEU A 34 -0.24 -7.39 15.06
N THR A 35 -1.00 -8.19 14.31
CA THR A 35 -1.32 -7.88 12.91
C THR A 35 -2.15 -6.61 12.78
N LYS A 36 -3.16 -6.43 13.63
CA LYS A 36 -3.95 -5.19 13.64
C LYS A 36 -3.10 -3.96 13.98
N ALA A 37 -2.25 -4.06 14.99
CA ALA A 37 -1.33 -2.99 15.37
C ALA A 37 -0.37 -2.63 14.23
N GLN A 38 0.18 -3.63 13.55
CA GLN A 38 1.03 -3.44 12.37
C GLN A 38 0.30 -2.68 11.25
N ASP A 39 -0.93 -3.12 10.92
CA ASP A 39 -1.74 -2.47 9.88
C ASP A 39 -2.11 -1.02 10.25
N GLU A 40 -2.43 -0.73 11.52
CA GLU A 40 -2.70 0.62 12.00
C GLU A 40 -1.47 1.52 11.90
N ILE A 41 -0.30 1.05 12.33
CA ILE A 41 0.95 1.82 12.26
C ILE A 41 1.25 2.16 10.81
N VAL A 42 1.19 1.19 9.89
CA VAL A 42 1.44 1.44 8.47
C VAL A 42 0.45 2.49 7.90
N LYS A 43 -0.85 2.36 8.19
CA LYS A 43 -1.86 3.34 7.73
C LYS A 43 -1.61 4.74 8.30
N ASN A 44 -1.29 4.84 9.59
CA ASN A 44 -1.07 6.13 10.24
C ASN A 44 0.15 6.87 9.70
N TYR A 45 1.21 6.17 9.33
CA TYR A 45 2.40 6.78 8.74
C TYR A 45 2.13 7.37 7.35
N PHE A 46 1.18 6.80 6.60
CA PHE A 46 0.82 7.29 5.27
C PHE A 46 -0.26 8.36 5.27
N ASN A 47 -1.08 8.43 6.33
CA ASN A 47 -2.13 9.44 6.42
C ASN A 47 -1.58 10.74 7.02
N PRO A 48 -1.41 11.83 6.23
CA PRO A 48 -0.87 13.08 6.75
C PRO A 48 -1.79 13.75 7.77
N LYS A 49 -3.09 13.47 7.74
CA LYS A 49 -4.06 14.04 8.68
C LYS A 49 -4.19 13.25 9.99
N GLY A 50 -3.87 11.97 9.96
CA GLY A 50 -3.97 11.08 11.13
C GLY A 50 -2.72 11.02 12.00
N ASN A 51 -1.62 11.64 11.55
CA ASN A 51 -0.34 11.53 12.22
C ASN A 51 -0.01 12.82 12.98
N LYS A 52 0.65 12.66 14.14
CA LYS A 52 1.01 13.75 15.07
C LYS A 52 1.78 14.90 14.40
N TYR A 53 2.52 14.62 13.34
CA TYR A 53 3.39 15.58 12.65
C TYR A 53 2.74 16.20 11.41
N GLN A 54 1.55 15.73 11.00
CA GLN A 54 0.82 16.17 9.81
C GLN A 54 1.65 16.13 8.50
N GLU A 55 2.67 15.28 8.48
CA GLU A 55 3.56 15.08 7.34
C GLU A 55 3.21 13.80 6.60
N GLY A 56 3.20 13.84 5.27
CA GLY A 56 3.07 12.66 4.43
C GLY A 56 4.32 11.76 4.48
N PHE A 57 4.26 10.63 3.81
CA PHE A 57 5.38 9.67 3.74
C PHE A 57 6.65 10.30 3.15
N ASP A 58 6.52 11.15 2.16
CA ASP A 58 7.67 11.79 1.48
C ASP A 58 8.30 12.93 2.28
N GLY A 59 7.64 13.42 3.33
CA GLY A 59 8.12 14.55 4.13
C GLY A 59 9.28 14.21 5.08
N ASN A 60 9.60 12.94 5.31
CA ASN A 60 10.61 12.55 6.29
C ASN A 60 11.42 11.33 5.83
N GLU A 61 12.73 11.50 5.69
CA GLU A 61 13.67 10.45 5.31
C GLU A 61 13.63 9.25 6.29
N LYS A 62 13.46 9.51 7.58
CA LYS A 62 13.31 8.46 8.60
C LYS A 62 12.19 7.48 8.25
N ARG A 63 11.03 7.99 7.83
CA ARG A 63 9.90 7.13 7.44
C ARG A 63 10.19 6.27 6.23
N GLN A 64 10.94 6.79 5.27
CA GLN A 64 11.37 6.02 4.11
C GLN A 64 12.31 4.88 4.51
N ILE A 65 13.17 5.10 5.50
CA ILE A 65 14.06 4.07 6.06
C ILE A 65 13.23 3.02 6.81
N ASP A 66 12.35 3.43 7.72
CA ASP A 66 11.53 2.56 8.56
C ASP A 66 10.65 1.59 7.73
N PHE A 67 10.21 2.04 6.55
CA PHE A 67 9.38 1.23 5.64
C PHE A 67 10.13 0.68 4.43
N SER A 68 11.44 0.85 4.37
CA SER A 68 12.27 0.37 3.24
C SER A 68 12.10 -1.13 2.98
N MET A 69 11.88 -1.91 4.03
CA MET A 69 11.70 -3.38 3.95
C MET A 69 10.44 -3.80 3.18
N ILE A 70 9.37 -2.99 3.21
CA ILE A 70 8.12 -3.26 2.49
C ILE A 70 7.93 -2.41 1.24
N MET A 71 8.92 -1.56 0.92
CA MET A 71 8.93 -0.80 -0.32
C MET A 71 9.34 -1.69 -1.49
N ARG A 72 8.57 -1.66 -2.58
CA ARG A 72 8.82 -2.42 -3.79
C ARG A 72 8.82 -1.51 -5.00
N SER A 73 9.57 -1.90 -6.01
CA SER A 73 9.60 -1.25 -7.31
C SER A 73 9.47 -2.31 -8.40
N THR A 74 8.46 -2.18 -9.22
CA THR A 74 8.18 -3.13 -10.30
C THR A 74 8.16 -2.42 -11.64
N LYS A 75 8.77 -3.04 -12.64
CA LYS A 75 8.74 -2.63 -14.04
C LYS A 75 7.90 -3.61 -14.81
N ILE A 76 6.81 -3.14 -15.40
CA ILE A 76 5.92 -3.93 -16.25
C ILE A 76 6.21 -3.54 -17.70
N SER A 77 6.63 -4.50 -18.53
CA SER A 77 7.01 -4.28 -19.93
C SER A 77 6.25 -5.16 -20.92
N SER A 78 5.32 -5.97 -20.40
CA SER A 78 4.49 -6.88 -21.21
C SER A 78 3.14 -7.12 -20.52
N GLY A 79 2.22 -7.79 -21.23
CA GLY A 79 0.89 -8.09 -20.67
C GLY A 79 -0.07 -6.90 -20.72
N PHE A 80 0.21 -5.88 -21.54
CA PHE A 80 -0.70 -4.77 -21.77
C PHE A 80 -1.90 -5.24 -22.60
N THR A 81 -3.10 -4.94 -22.15
CA THR A 81 -4.34 -5.13 -22.91
C THR A 81 -4.90 -3.77 -23.32
N ASP A 82 -5.77 -3.75 -24.30
CA ASP A 82 -6.38 -2.50 -24.77
C ASP A 82 -7.25 -1.87 -23.67
N GLY A 83 -7.26 -0.54 -23.65
CA GLY A 83 -8.03 0.24 -22.71
C GLY A 83 -9.52 0.01 -22.83
N VAL A 84 -10.21 0.06 -21.70
CA VAL A 84 -11.67 -0.08 -21.65
C VAL A 84 -12.36 1.27 -21.82
N PHE A 85 -11.77 2.33 -21.32
CA PHE A 85 -12.33 3.67 -21.31
C PHE A 85 -11.81 4.57 -22.42
N ASP A 86 -10.57 4.38 -22.83
CA ASP A 86 -9.95 5.12 -23.93
C ASP A 86 -9.20 4.17 -24.88
N SER A 87 -9.45 4.29 -26.17
CA SER A 87 -8.75 3.49 -27.19
C SER A 87 -7.23 3.66 -27.20
N ARG A 88 -6.72 4.73 -26.61
CA ARG A 88 -5.28 5.00 -26.41
C ARG A 88 -4.78 4.47 -25.06
N GLY A 89 -5.69 4.03 -24.22
CA GLY A 89 -5.38 3.43 -22.93
C GLY A 89 -4.79 2.04 -23.09
N LYS A 90 -3.91 1.68 -22.18
CA LYS A 90 -3.45 0.30 -21.99
C LYS A 90 -3.69 -0.10 -20.55
N VAL A 91 -4.34 -1.24 -20.40
CA VAL A 91 -4.61 -1.81 -19.08
C VAL A 91 -3.43 -2.65 -18.63
N VAL A 92 -3.01 -2.41 -17.40
CA VAL A 92 -1.90 -3.09 -16.72
C VAL A 92 -2.45 -3.75 -15.46
N ILE A 93 -2.04 -4.98 -15.22
CA ILE A 93 -2.35 -5.68 -13.96
C ILE A 93 -1.35 -5.19 -12.90
N ILE A 94 -1.89 -4.75 -11.75
CA ILE A 94 -1.12 -4.34 -10.59
C ILE A 94 -1.15 -5.49 -9.58
N ASP A 95 -0.02 -5.73 -8.91
CA ASP A 95 0.07 -6.77 -7.88
C ASP A 95 -1.00 -6.57 -6.79
N SER A 96 -1.58 -7.66 -6.33
CA SER A 96 -2.66 -7.64 -5.33
C SER A 96 -2.20 -7.10 -3.97
N ASP A 97 -0.90 -7.22 -3.68
CA ASP A 97 -0.28 -6.77 -2.44
C ASP A 97 0.04 -5.27 -2.41
N VAL A 98 -0.17 -4.53 -3.51
CA VAL A 98 -0.03 -3.07 -3.54
C VAL A 98 -1.02 -2.43 -2.57
N MET A 99 -0.49 -1.81 -1.52
CA MET A 99 -1.27 -1.06 -0.55
C MET A 99 -1.35 0.42 -0.92
N MET A 100 -0.23 1.03 -1.25
CA MET A 100 -0.15 2.44 -1.63
C MET A 100 0.90 2.66 -2.72
N ILE A 101 0.55 3.45 -3.71
CA ILE A 101 1.45 3.85 -4.78
C ILE A 101 2.18 5.12 -4.36
N LEU A 102 3.51 5.08 -4.36
CA LEU A 102 4.37 6.21 -3.99
C LEU A 102 4.73 7.06 -5.20
N ASN A 103 5.23 6.40 -6.23
CA ASN A 103 5.67 7.06 -7.45
C ASN A 103 5.45 6.14 -8.65
N GLU A 104 5.17 6.73 -9.79
CA GLU A 104 4.94 6.00 -11.02
C GLU A 104 5.36 6.83 -12.24
N TYR A 105 5.85 6.16 -13.25
CA TYR A 105 6.13 6.75 -14.53
C TYR A 105 5.94 5.73 -15.65
N ALA A 106 5.60 6.21 -16.83
CA ALA A 106 5.52 5.40 -18.02
C ALA A 106 6.67 5.75 -18.97
N THR A 107 7.14 4.76 -19.72
CA THR A 107 8.01 4.97 -20.86
C THR A 107 7.20 4.67 -22.12
N VAL A 108 7.22 5.56 -23.06
CA VAL A 108 6.50 5.45 -24.33
C VAL A 108 7.46 5.57 -25.50
N THR A 109 7.08 4.92 -26.58
CA THR A 109 7.69 5.14 -27.90
C THR A 109 6.81 6.15 -28.63
N ARG A 110 7.38 7.28 -29.01
CA ARG A 110 6.72 8.37 -29.73
C ARG A 110 7.14 8.34 -31.20
N ALA A 111 6.14 8.30 -32.10
CA ALA A 111 6.41 8.51 -33.51
C ALA A 111 6.79 9.97 -33.76
N LYS A 112 7.89 10.21 -34.46
CA LYS A 112 8.25 11.55 -34.92
C LYS A 112 7.31 12.02 -36.02
N SER A 113 7.07 13.33 -36.05
CA SER A 113 6.22 13.98 -37.06
C SER A 113 6.82 13.83 -38.46
N GLU A 114 5.97 13.65 -39.48
CA GLU A 114 6.38 13.66 -40.88
C GLU A 114 7.15 14.95 -41.22
N GLY A 115 8.39 14.84 -41.60
CA GLY A 115 9.27 15.96 -41.95
C GLY A 115 10.70 15.81 -41.44
N ASP A 116 10.97 14.92 -40.50
CA ASP A 116 12.31 14.67 -40.00
C ASP A 116 12.88 13.44 -40.75
N THR A 117 13.82 13.68 -41.66
CA THR A 117 14.44 12.66 -42.54
C THR A 117 15.20 11.54 -41.80
N ASN A 118 15.33 11.66 -40.47
CA ASN A 118 15.83 10.59 -39.59
C ASN A 118 14.66 10.05 -38.74
N SER A 119 13.80 9.27 -39.37
CA SER A 119 12.60 8.66 -38.76
C SER A 119 12.93 7.53 -37.78
N THR A 120 13.57 7.84 -36.70
CA THR A 120 13.67 6.94 -35.54
C THR A 120 12.67 7.37 -34.49
N SER A 121 11.87 6.44 -34.01
CA SER A 121 10.99 6.65 -32.87
C SER A 121 11.81 7.08 -31.65
N GLU A 122 11.31 8.04 -30.89
CA GLU A 122 11.93 8.52 -29.66
C GLU A 122 11.34 7.81 -28.45
N THR A 123 12.18 7.38 -27.54
CA THR A 123 11.74 6.86 -26.23
C THR A 123 11.64 8.00 -25.24
N VAL A 124 10.45 8.25 -24.72
CA VAL A 124 10.15 9.37 -23.81
C VAL A 124 9.62 8.83 -22.48
N ARG A 125 10.07 9.44 -21.39
CA ARG A 125 9.55 9.16 -20.06
C ARG A 125 8.43 10.16 -19.73
N LEU A 126 7.25 9.62 -19.33
CA LEU A 126 6.08 10.40 -18.94
C LEU A 126 5.84 10.28 -17.45
N THR A 127 5.50 11.40 -16.82
CA THR A 127 5.00 11.41 -15.45
C THR A 127 3.53 11.00 -15.45
N ILE A 128 3.16 10.12 -14.54
CA ILE A 128 1.77 9.66 -14.42
C ILE A 128 1.00 10.56 -13.45
N VAL A 129 -0.17 10.99 -13.89
CA VAL A 129 -1.11 11.75 -13.08
C VAL A 129 -2.31 10.86 -12.78
N PRO A 130 -2.54 10.51 -11.50
CA PRO A 130 -3.73 9.76 -11.12
C PRO A 130 -4.97 10.64 -11.32
N ILE A 131 -5.99 10.12 -11.98
CA ILE A 131 -7.28 10.78 -12.19
C ILE A 131 -8.43 9.85 -11.82
N ASN A 132 -9.56 10.43 -11.45
CA ASN A 132 -10.79 9.70 -11.17
C ASN A 132 -11.68 9.64 -12.43
N TYR A 133 -12.61 8.70 -12.48
CA TYR A 133 -13.56 8.54 -13.60
C TYR A 133 -14.36 9.81 -13.89
N THR A 134 -14.80 10.52 -12.85
CA THR A 134 -15.51 11.78 -12.99
C THR A 134 -14.62 12.87 -13.62
N GLU A 135 -13.37 12.93 -13.23
CA GLU A 135 -12.39 13.85 -13.82
C GLU A 135 -12.06 13.48 -15.25
N TYR A 136 -11.90 12.19 -15.55
CA TYR A 136 -11.64 11.71 -16.90
C TYR A 136 -12.70 12.23 -17.87
N SER A 137 -13.99 12.02 -17.59
CA SER A 137 -15.08 12.48 -18.43
C SER A 137 -15.07 14.00 -18.62
N ARG A 138 -14.79 14.75 -17.56
CA ARG A 138 -14.68 16.22 -17.60
C ARG A 138 -13.47 16.72 -18.40
N LEU A 139 -12.34 16.04 -18.29
CA LEU A 139 -11.10 16.42 -18.98
C LEU A 139 -11.19 16.07 -20.47
N MET A 140 -11.78 14.92 -20.80
CA MET A 140 -11.95 14.48 -22.19
C MET A 140 -12.92 15.35 -22.99
N SER A 141 -13.90 15.98 -22.34
CA SER A 141 -14.78 16.95 -23.00
C SER A 141 -14.05 18.25 -23.42
N LYS A 142 -12.84 18.48 -22.91
CA LYS A 142 -12.05 19.70 -23.19
C LYS A 142 -10.82 19.34 -24.04
N PRO A 143 -10.76 19.77 -25.33
CA PRO A 143 -9.68 19.40 -26.25
C PRO A 143 -8.27 19.73 -25.74
N TYR A 144 -8.16 20.85 -24.98
CA TYR A 144 -6.87 21.33 -24.45
C TYR A 144 -6.42 20.68 -23.14
N LYS A 145 -7.26 19.81 -22.53
CA LYS A 145 -6.95 19.15 -21.25
C LYS A 145 -6.68 17.65 -21.38
N ARG A 146 -6.37 17.19 -22.59
CA ARG A 146 -5.90 15.82 -22.84
C ARG A 146 -4.49 15.63 -22.26
N PRO A 147 -4.00 14.38 -22.11
CA PRO A 147 -2.65 14.16 -21.61
C PRO A 147 -1.62 15.01 -22.37
N LEU A 148 -0.84 15.79 -21.64
CA LEU A 148 0.19 16.65 -22.19
C LEU A 148 1.37 15.79 -22.69
N LYS A 149 2.25 16.41 -23.50
CA LYS A 149 3.42 15.75 -24.11
C LYS A 149 4.33 14.99 -23.13
N TRP A 150 4.30 15.38 -21.84
CA TRP A 150 5.14 14.80 -20.79
C TRP A 150 4.36 14.09 -19.68
N GLN A 151 3.06 13.89 -19.88
CA GLN A 151 2.17 13.32 -18.90
C GLN A 151 1.37 12.17 -19.50
N ALA A 152 1.08 11.17 -18.68
CA ALA A 152 0.09 10.15 -18.93
C ALA A 152 -0.92 10.15 -17.78
N TRP A 153 -2.13 9.70 -18.01
CA TRP A 153 -3.14 9.58 -16.95
C TRP A 153 -3.27 8.13 -16.52
N ARG A 154 -3.56 7.94 -15.25
CA ARG A 154 -3.88 6.64 -14.71
C ARG A 154 -5.29 6.65 -14.12
N LEU A 155 -6.10 5.69 -14.57
CA LEU A 155 -7.36 5.30 -13.96
C LEU A 155 -7.16 3.96 -13.25
N LEU A 156 -7.52 3.88 -11.96
CA LEU A 156 -7.57 2.60 -11.25
C LEU A 156 -8.90 1.93 -11.54
N THR A 157 -8.85 0.66 -11.92
CA THR A 157 -10.02 -0.18 -12.16
C THR A 157 -9.85 -1.51 -11.45
N ASN A 158 -10.95 -2.19 -11.21
CA ASN A 158 -10.96 -3.51 -10.58
C ASN A 158 -12.07 -4.33 -11.25
N ASP A 159 -11.76 -5.57 -11.60
CA ASP A 159 -12.74 -6.52 -12.14
C ASP A 159 -13.30 -7.50 -11.10
N GLY A 160 -13.10 -7.18 -9.82
CA GLY A 160 -13.53 -8.00 -8.67
C GLY A 160 -12.44 -8.96 -8.16
N THR A 161 -11.47 -9.32 -8.96
CA THR A 161 -10.40 -10.25 -8.59
C THR A 161 -9.01 -9.63 -8.64
N THR A 162 -8.74 -8.79 -9.63
CA THR A 162 -7.43 -8.18 -9.86
C THR A 162 -7.48 -6.67 -9.90
N LYS A 163 -6.51 -6.03 -9.23
CA LYS A 163 -6.30 -4.59 -9.34
C LYS A 163 -5.70 -4.29 -10.70
N LYS A 164 -6.30 -3.36 -11.42
CA LYS A 164 -5.86 -2.94 -12.75
C LYS A 164 -5.68 -1.44 -12.80
N ALA A 165 -4.74 -0.98 -13.61
CA ALA A 165 -4.61 0.43 -13.96
C ALA A 165 -4.72 0.59 -15.47
N GLU A 166 -5.53 1.50 -15.91
CA GLU A 166 -5.56 1.93 -17.31
C GLU A 166 -4.70 3.18 -17.45
N ILE A 167 -3.63 3.05 -18.25
CA ILE A 167 -2.67 4.12 -18.51
C ILE A 167 -3.01 4.73 -19.86
N ILE A 168 -3.42 5.99 -19.85
CA ILE A 168 -3.83 6.74 -21.05
C ILE A 168 -2.69 7.66 -21.44
N VAL A 169 -2.18 7.44 -22.64
CA VAL A 169 -1.06 8.18 -23.23
C VAL A 169 -1.53 9.17 -24.32
N GLY A 170 -0.61 9.98 -24.80
CA GLY A 170 -0.89 10.90 -25.91
C GLY A 170 -1.22 10.18 -27.24
N PRO A 171 -1.78 10.90 -28.23
CA PRO A 171 -2.27 10.27 -29.47
C PRO A 171 -1.19 9.63 -30.34
N ASN A 172 0.06 10.07 -30.22
CA ASN A 172 1.21 9.56 -31.01
C ASN A 172 2.16 8.71 -30.15
N ASP A 173 1.74 8.35 -28.96
CA ASP A 173 2.56 7.63 -27.99
C ASP A 173 2.09 6.17 -27.85
N THR A 174 3.01 5.23 -27.87
CA THR A 174 2.74 3.83 -27.57
C THR A 174 3.39 3.46 -26.25
N LEU A 175 2.62 2.97 -25.29
CA LEU A 175 3.13 2.53 -23.99
C LEU A 175 4.09 1.35 -24.16
N THR A 176 5.32 1.54 -23.70
CA THR A 176 6.38 0.51 -23.76
C THR A 176 6.62 -0.12 -22.40
N THR A 177 6.70 0.70 -21.36
CA THR A 177 6.86 0.21 -19.99
C THR A 177 6.11 1.06 -19.00
N TYR A 178 5.61 0.43 -17.96
CA TYR A 178 5.05 1.08 -16.78
C TYR A 178 5.88 0.73 -15.54
N HIS A 179 6.33 1.74 -14.84
CA HIS A 179 7.11 1.61 -13.62
C HIS A 179 6.27 2.11 -12.45
N ILE A 180 6.19 1.29 -11.44
CA ILE A 180 5.47 1.58 -10.21
C ILE A 180 6.37 1.35 -9.00
N ARG A 181 6.43 2.32 -8.10
CA ARG A 181 7.03 2.20 -6.78
C ARG A 181 5.92 2.27 -5.75
N TYR A 182 5.84 1.27 -4.91
CA TYR A 182 4.71 1.12 -4.00
C TYR A 182 5.13 0.54 -2.66
N ILE A 183 4.26 0.72 -1.68
CA ILE A 183 4.30 0.03 -0.41
C ILE A 183 3.47 -1.24 -0.54
N LYS A 184 4.11 -2.35 -0.26
CA LYS A 184 3.48 -3.65 -0.16
C LYS A 184 2.71 -3.74 1.15
N ARG A 185 1.53 -4.37 1.15
CA ARG A 185 0.85 -4.74 2.38
C ARG A 185 1.74 -5.72 3.16
N PRO A 186 2.12 -5.41 4.42
CA PRO A 186 2.93 -6.32 5.21
C PRO A 186 2.15 -7.62 5.45
N GLN A 187 2.88 -8.72 5.62
CA GLN A 187 2.28 -10.01 5.96
C GLN A 187 1.79 -9.99 7.40
N ALA A 188 0.74 -10.79 7.68
CA ALA A 188 0.27 -11.00 9.04
C ALA A 188 1.40 -11.55 9.93
N ILE A 189 1.51 -11.06 11.15
CA ILE A 189 2.43 -11.60 12.15
C ILE A 189 1.76 -12.82 12.78
N ILE A 190 2.34 -14.00 12.58
CA ILE A 190 1.84 -15.25 13.12
C ILE A 190 2.94 -15.85 14.01
N LEU A 191 2.69 -15.88 15.31
CA LEU A 191 3.69 -16.24 16.31
C LEU A 191 4.06 -17.73 16.28
N SER A 192 3.05 -18.60 16.10
CA SER A 192 3.20 -20.05 16.02
C SER A 192 2.35 -20.62 14.89
N ASN A 193 2.56 -21.89 14.54
CA ASN A 193 1.69 -22.57 13.58
C ASN A 193 0.28 -22.69 14.14
N LEU A 194 -0.70 -22.26 13.36
CA LEU A 194 -2.12 -22.24 13.74
C LEU A 194 -2.77 -23.57 13.34
N GLU A 195 -3.32 -24.27 14.31
CA GLU A 195 -4.08 -25.51 14.08
C GLU A 195 -5.58 -25.20 13.96
N GLY A 196 -6.15 -25.49 12.78
CA GLY A 196 -7.61 -25.34 12.55
C GLY A 196 -8.12 -23.92 12.34
N VAL A 197 -7.26 -22.90 12.46
CA VAL A 197 -7.59 -21.49 12.21
C VAL A 197 -6.60 -20.86 11.24
N THR A 198 -7.02 -19.81 10.54
CA THR A 198 -6.18 -19.08 9.59
C THR A 198 -6.17 -17.60 9.93
N LEU A 199 -5.05 -16.95 9.73
CA LEU A 199 -4.92 -15.51 9.78
C LEU A 199 -4.39 -15.02 8.43
N ASP A 200 -5.16 -14.16 7.75
CA ASP A 200 -4.88 -13.68 6.39
C ASP A 200 -4.61 -14.83 5.39
N ASN A 201 -5.41 -15.90 5.47
CA ASN A 201 -5.31 -17.15 4.69
C ASN A 201 -4.00 -17.94 4.90
N LYS A 202 -3.30 -17.72 6.02
CA LYS A 202 -2.09 -18.45 6.38
C LYS A 202 -2.26 -19.15 7.71
N THR A 203 -1.60 -20.31 7.82
CA THR A 203 -1.57 -21.15 9.03
C THR A 203 -0.18 -21.25 9.63
N THR A 204 0.86 -20.96 8.85
CA THR A 204 2.26 -21.11 9.25
C THR A 204 2.79 -19.87 9.96
N ALA A 205 3.69 -20.06 10.91
CA ALA A 205 4.36 -18.96 11.60
C ALA A 205 5.01 -17.98 10.60
N GLN A 206 4.74 -16.67 10.77
CA GLN A 206 5.24 -15.59 9.94
C GLN A 206 5.90 -14.53 10.82
N LYS A 207 7.07 -14.06 10.41
CA LYS A 207 7.78 -12.97 11.09
C LYS A 207 7.27 -11.61 10.64
N CYS A 208 7.44 -10.61 11.50
CA CYS A 208 7.22 -9.22 11.11
C CYS A 208 8.15 -8.82 9.94
N GLU A 209 7.58 -8.26 8.88
CA GLU A 209 8.34 -7.77 7.70
C GLU A 209 8.84 -6.32 7.87
N LEU A 210 8.38 -5.60 8.91
CA LEU A 210 8.79 -4.23 9.15
C LEU A 210 10.18 -4.17 9.81
N ASP A 211 10.78 -2.98 9.76
CA ASP A 211 12.08 -2.74 10.38
C ASP A 211 12.03 -3.00 11.89
N PRO A 212 13.08 -3.59 12.49
CA PRO A 212 13.17 -3.83 13.93
C PRO A 212 12.92 -2.61 14.82
N ILE A 213 13.16 -1.40 14.32
CA ILE A 213 12.88 -0.14 15.02
C ILE A 213 11.39 0.02 15.36
N LEU A 214 10.51 -0.48 14.49
CA LEU A 214 9.06 -0.39 14.66
C LEU A 214 8.48 -1.51 15.54
N HIS A 215 9.25 -2.55 15.85
CA HIS A 215 8.74 -3.71 16.58
C HIS A 215 8.21 -3.36 17.97
N GLN A 216 8.86 -2.45 18.68
CA GLN A 216 8.42 -2.02 20.01
C GLN A 216 7.12 -1.19 19.93
N GLU A 217 6.98 -0.36 18.92
CA GLU A 217 5.75 0.42 18.68
C GLU A 217 4.58 -0.50 18.36
N ILE A 218 4.81 -1.51 17.50
CA ILE A 218 3.81 -2.54 17.18
C ILE A 218 3.37 -3.29 18.43
N LEU A 219 4.34 -3.71 19.25
CA LEU A 219 4.07 -4.46 20.47
C LEU A 219 3.25 -3.64 21.47
N GLN A 220 3.65 -2.40 21.74
CA GLN A 220 2.91 -1.52 22.64
C GLN A 220 1.47 -1.30 22.14
N ARG A 221 1.32 -1.04 20.85
CA ARG A 221 0.01 -0.84 20.25
C ARG A 221 -0.87 -2.09 20.31
N ALA A 222 -0.30 -3.27 20.06
CA ALA A 222 -1.02 -4.54 20.15
C ALA A 222 -1.52 -4.82 21.56
N VAL A 223 -0.71 -4.53 22.58
CA VAL A 223 -1.09 -4.66 23.99
C VAL A 223 -2.19 -3.65 24.36
N GLU A 224 -2.15 -2.41 23.85
CA GLU A 224 -3.23 -1.44 24.05
C GLU A 224 -4.56 -1.93 23.44
N LEU A 225 -4.53 -2.48 22.23
CA LEU A 225 -5.70 -3.05 21.56
C LEU A 225 -6.27 -4.24 22.34
N ALA A 226 -5.41 -5.13 22.83
CA ALA A 226 -5.83 -6.28 23.64
C ALA A 226 -6.51 -5.84 24.93
N LYS A 227 -5.96 -4.83 25.61
CA LYS A 227 -6.57 -4.25 26.82
C LYS A 227 -7.92 -3.60 26.53
N ALA A 228 -8.00 -2.80 25.48
CA ALA A 228 -9.24 -2.16 25.10
C ALA A 228 -10.34 -3.19 24.78
N ALA A 229 -9.98 -4.30 24.16
CA ALA A 229 -10.88 -5.42 23.90
C ALA A 229 -11.36 -6.12 25.20
N TYR A 230 -10.47 -6.28 26.17
CA TYR A 230 -10.79 -6.93 27.45
C TYR A 230 -11.69 -6.03 28.33
N ILE A 231 -11.35 -4.77 28.48
CA ILE A 231 -12.10 -3.82 29.33
C ILE A 231 -13.49 -3.55 28.73
N GLY A 232 -13.68 -3.79 27.43
CA GLY A 232 -14.95 -3.52 26.75
C GLY A 232 -15.36 -2.06 26.74
N ASP A 233 -14.39 -1.14 26.94
CA ASP A 233 -14.65 0.29 26.93
C ASP A 233 -14.90 0.80 25.52
N LEU A 234 -16.18 1.02 25.25
CA LEU A 234 -16.67 1.45 23.95
C LEU A 234 -16.05 2.81 23.53
N ASN A 235 -15.81 3.70 24.48
CA ASN A 235 -15.25 5.02 24.20
C ASN A 235 -13.79 4.93 23.78
N SER A 236 -12.99 4.12 24.47
CA SER A 236 -11.60 3.86 24.08
C SER A 236 -11.52 3.19 22.70
N ASN A 237 -12.42 2.26 22.40
CA ASN A 237 -12.47 1.61 21.09
C ASN A 237 -12.86 2.60 19.97
N ILE A 238 -13.77 3.53 20.23
CA ILE A 238 -14.17 4.57 19.27
C ILE A 238 -13.02 5.57 19.03
N GLU A 239 -12.30 5.99 20.09
CA GLU A 239 -11.14 6.86 19.92
C GLU A 239 -9.99 6.18 19.17
N LEU A 240 -9.77 4.88 19.42
CA LEU A 240 -8.79 4.08 18.71
C LEU A 240 -9.14 3.93 17.23
N GLY A 241 -10.43 3.72 16.91
CA GLY A 241 -10.93 3.68 15.55
C GLY A 241 -10.74 4.99 14.79
N LYS A 242 -10.97 6.13 15.43
CA LYS A 242 -10.75 7.47 14.84
C LYS A 242 -9.28 7.78 14.53
N ARG A 243 -8.34 7.16 15.23
CA ARG A 243 -6.90 7.31 14.95
C ARG A 243 -6.44 6.49 13.76
N SER A 244 -7.21 5.48 13.36
CA SER A 244 -6.89 4.59 12.24
C SER A 244 -7.54 5.00 10.90
N GLU A 245 -8.44 5.98 10.91
CA GLU A 245 -9.02 6.63 9.72
C GLU A 245 -8.22 7.88 9.32
#